data_6a75ff8edcb9bcdf9bb58bb92777a1de
#
_entry.id   6a75ff8edcb9bcdf9bb58bb92777a1de
#
_cell.length_a   1.000
_cell.length_b   1.000
_cell.length_c   1.000
_cell.angle_alpha   90.00
_cell.angle_beta   90.00
_cell.angle_gamma   90.00
#
_symmetry.space_group_name_H-M   'P 1'
#
loop_
_entity.id
_entity.type
_entity.pdbx_description
1 polymer ?
#
loop_
_entity_poly.entity_id
_entity_poly.type
_entity_poly.pdbx_seq_one_letter_code
_entity_poly.pdbx_strand_id
1 'polypeptide(L)'
;MTDQPDQPYDPNAAQPPVEPPPVEPPAAVTPPPPPVEPPAAAPPPPPPPPGGYLPPPPPPAGSPSGGAVNADVGRAFSWANQTFGKHALVLIGLVAVVFAIRLVGSLVNNVIVNGLIGDCDDSLVVNGEIITSGSCAASFAQTLIASLITGITFGVLAWIATIGIYRAALRRTQGQTPSFSDLTTGDNLGKYIVVAIVYGLLIGVGLVLCFLPGIIVAFLFQLAPFYALDKGQGVGEALGNSYRATTANIGPALLMTLVNILAAIVGSLFWGILTLVALPFAALFTAHMYRQFNREEIAA
;
A
#
# COMPACT_ATOMS: atom_id res chain seq x y z
N MET A 1 -38.45 31.95 44.23
CA MET A 1 -37.75 33.14 44.75
C MET A 1 -37.29 32.82 46.15
N THR A 2 -36.08 32.34 46.29
CA THR A 2 -35.31 32.42 47.56
C THR A 2 -33.84 32.45 47.15
N ASP A 3 -33.30 33.63 47.27
CA ASP A 3 -31.91 33.94 47.13
C ASP A 3 -31.07 33.16 48.13
N GLN A 4 -30.01 32.53 47.65
CA GLN A 4 -28.95 31.97 48.49
C GLN A 4 -27.69 32.75 48.16
N PRO A 5 -27.05 33.44 49.13
CA PRO A 5 -25.87 34.31 48.87
C PRO A 5 -24.66 33.46 48.61
N ASP A 6 -23.82 33.96 47.67
CA ASP A 6 -22.48 33.51 47.32
C ASP A 6 -21.57 33.39 48.55
N GLN A 7 -21.01 32.19 48.77
CA GLN A 7 -19.89 32.04 49.73
C GLN A 7 -18.56 32.22 49.01
N PRO A 8 -17.61 32.95 49.63
CA PRO A 8 -16.29 33.14 49.07
C PRO A 8 -15.50 31.82 49.06
N TYR A 9 -14.81 31.54 47.95
CA TYR A 9 -13.87 30.45 47.79
C TYR A 9 -12.67 30.58 48.71
N ASP A 10 -12.51 29.64 49.65
CA ASP A 10 -11.34 29.55 50.54
C ASP A 10 -10.32 28.58 49.94
N PRO A 11 -9.14 29.04 49.51
CA PRO A 11 -8.12 28.20 48.91
C PRO A 11 -7.38 27.29 49.89
N ASN A 12 -7.73 27.29 51.20
CA ASN A 12 -7.02 26.55 52.24
C ASN A 12 -7.89 25.47 52.94
N ALA A 13 -9.06 25.13 52.39
CA ALA A 13 -9.87 24.05 52.93
C ALA A 13 -9.17 22.69 52.69
N ALA A 14 -8.68 22.11 53.78
CA ALA A 14 -8.06 20.79 53.79
C ALA A 14 -9.02 19.75 53.21
N GLN A 15 -8.56 19.00 52.19
CA GLN A 15 -9.27 17.87 51.63
C GLN A 15 -9.53 16.81 52.71
N PRO A 16 -10.72 16.20 52.78
CA PRO A 16 -10.95 15.10 53.67
C PRO A 16 -10.10 13.89 53.29
N PRO A 17 -9.71 13.04 54.26
CA PRO A 17 -8.88 11.89 54.04
C PRO A 17 -9.54 10.96 53.03
N VAL A 18 -8.81 10.58 51.98
CA VAL A 18 -9.23 9.57 51.01
C VAL A 18 -9.16 8.22 51.70
N GLU A 19 -10.31 7.59 51.88
CA GLU A 19 -10.42 6.22 52.39
C GLU A 19 -9.70 5.28 51.41
N PRO A 20 -8.82 4.37 51.88
CA PRO A 20 -8.18 3.41 51.00
C PRO A 20 -9.20 2.44 50.43
N PRO A 21 -9.07 2.00 49.18
CA PRO A 21 -10.01 1.06 48.56
C PRO A 21 -10.05 -0.27 49.35
N PRO A 22 -11.22 -0.95 49.41
CA PRO A 22 -11.32 -2.24 50.05
C PRO A 22 -10.33 -3.24 49.49
N VAL A 23 -9.56 -3.90 50.38
CA VAL A 23 -8.66 -4.99 50.01
C VAL A 23 -9.49 -6.17 49.62
N GLU A 24 -9.51 -6.55 48.33
CA GLU A 24 -10.12 -7.79 47.88
C GLU A 24 -9.44 -8.99 48.55
N PRO A 25 -10.20 -9.95 49.08
CA PRO A 25 -9.61 -11.14 49.67
C PRO A 25 -8.86 -11.93 48.58
N PRO A 26 -7.71 -12.54 48.90
CA PRO A 26 -6.91 -13.30 47.95
C PRO A 26 -7.75 -14.40 47.29
N ALA A 27 -7.77 -14.42 45.97
CA ALA A 27 -8.44 -15.44 45.19
C ALA A 27 -7.98 -16.84 45.64
N ALA A 28 -8.94 -17.69 45.93
CA ALA A 28 -8.68 -19.07 46.32
C ALA A 28 -7.87 -19.76 45.24
N VAL A 29 -6.69 -20.24 45.63
CA VAL A 29 -5.79 -21.00 44.74
C VAL A 29 -6.51 -22.31 44.41
N THR A 30 -7.04 -22.42 43.19
CA THR A 30 -7.53 -23.68 42.65
C THR A 30 -6.36 -24.66 42.54
N PRO A 31 -6.48 -25.89 43.06
CA PRO A 31 -5.44 -26.87 42.91
C PRO A 31 -5.19 -27.20 41.41
N PRO A 32 -3.97 -27.49 41.00
CA PRO A 32 -3.67 -27.82 39.60
C PRO A 32 -4.46 -29.07 39.19
N PRO A 33 -4.95 -29.11 37.92
CA PRO A 33 -5.63 -30.26 37.39
C PRO A 33 -4.71 -31.49 37.42
N PRO A 34 -5.26 -32.71 37.65
CA PRO A 34 -4.48 -33.93 37.67
C PRO A 34 -3.80 -34.14 36.30
N PRO A 35 -2.61 -34.81 36.28
CA PRO A 35 -1.91 -35.11 35.03
C PRO A 35 -2.84 -35.86 34.07
N VAL A 36 -2.95 -35.35 32.84
CA VAL A 36 -3.68 -36.04 31.77
C VAL A 36 -2.85 -37.28 31.40
N GLU A 37 -3.39 -38.46 31.65
CA GLU A 37 -2.82 -39.70 31.16
C GLU A 37 -2.71 -39.66 29.63
N PRO A 38 -1.59 -40.03 29.03
CA PRO A 38 -1.47 -40.10 27.59
C PRO A 38 -2.53 -41.08 27.05
N PRO A 39 -3.24 -40.74 25.92
CA PRO A 39 -4.22 -41.63 25.35
C PRO A 39 -3.57 -43.00 25.02
N ALA A 40 -4.23 -44.07 25.45
CA ALA A 40 -3.78 -45.45 25.19
C ALA A 40 -3.55 -45.61 23.66
N ALA A 41 -2.37 -46.17 23.33
CA ALA A 41 -2.03 -46.43 21.92
C ALA A 41 -3.14 -47.26 21.26
N ALA A 42 -3.64 -46.76 20.12
CA ALA A 42 -4.60 -47.50 19.31
C ALA A 42 -4.04 -48.89 18.94
N PRO A 43 -4.88 -49.95 18.96
CA PRO A 43 -4.45 -51.26 18.56
C PRO A 43 -3.92 -51.27 17.13
N PRO A 44 -2.90 -52.04 16.78
CA PRO A 44 -2.35 -52.10 15.44
C PRO A 44 -3.44 -52.57 14.44
N PRO A 45 -3.48 -52.03 13.24
CA PRO A 45 -4.45 -52.43 12.24
C PRO A 45 -4.25 -53.93 11.87
N PRO A 46 -5.35 -54.65 11.57
CA PRO A 46 -5.26 -56.08 11.18
C PRO A 46 -4.41 -56.25 9.91
N PRO A 47 -3.67 -57.35 9.77
CA PRO A 47 -2.85 -57.61 8.59
C PRO A 47 -3.74 -57.71 7.32
N PRO A 48 -3.27 -57.19 6.20
CA PRO A 48 -4.05 -57.20 4.95
C PRO A 48 -4.25 -58.66 4.47
N PRO A 49 -5.41 -58.97 3.84
CA PRO A 49 -5.67 -60.29 3.29
C PRO A 49 -4.70 -60.60 2.13
N PRO A 50 -4.23 -61.85 2.00
CA PRO A 50 -3.29 -62.21 0.93
C PRO A 50 -4.02 -62.17 -0.43
N GLY A 51 -3.49 -61.44 -1.38
CA GLY A 51 -3.79 -61.60 -2.79
C GLY A 51 -4.76 -60.64 -3.50
N GLY A 52 -4.83 -59.36 -3.08
CA GLY A 52 -5.52 -58.33 -3.86
C GLY A 52 -4.53 -57.31 -4.43
N TYR A 53 -4.43 -57.15 -5.75
CA TYR A 53 -3.81 -55.98 -6.36
C TYR A 53 -4.63 -54.74 -5.96
N LEU A 54 -4.19 -54.04 -4.94
CA LEU A 54 -4.67 -52.70 -4.66
C LEU A 54 -4.13 -51.78 -5.75
N PRO A 55 -4.94 -50.97 -6.44
CA PRO A 55 -4.41 -49.95 -7.30
C PRO A 55 -3.52 -49.04 -6.45
N PRO A 56 -2.41 -48.53 -7.00
CA PRO A 56 -1.54 -47.63 -6.24
C PRO A 56 -2.39 -46.50 -5.71
N PRO A 57 -2.17 -46.08 -4.44
CA PRO A 57 -2.89 -44.97 -3.88
C PRO A 57 -2.72 -43.74 -4.79
N PRO A 58 -3.78 -42.97 -5.02
CA PRO A 58 -3.65 -41.71 -5.79
C PRO A 58 -2.50 -40.93 -5.18
N PRO A 59 -1.64 -40.32 -6.01
CA PRO A 59 -0.54 -39.52 -5.49
C PRO A 59 -1.13 -38.48 -4.52
N PRO A 60 -0.50 -38.28 -3.36
CA PRO A 60 -0.98 -37.29 -2.41
C PRO A 60 -1.12 -35.96 -3.14
N ALA A 61 -2.30 -35.36 -3.06
CA ALA A 61 -2.57 -34.08 -3.67
C ALA A 61 -1.48 -33.08 -3.21
N GLY A 62 -0.56 -32.78 -4.16
CA GLY A 62 0.34 -31.64 -4.04
C GLY A 62 1.26 -31.60 -2.83
N SER A 63 2.09 -32.62 -2.59
CA SER A 63 3.39 -32.33 -1.96
C SER A 63 4.12 -31.37 -2.90
N PRO A 64 4.55 -30.19 -2.46
CA PRO A 64 5.38 -29.34 -3.29
C PRO A 64 6.67 -30.14 -3.55
N SER A 65 6.80 -30.61 -4.80
CA SER A 65 8.05 -31.15 -5.30
C SER A 65 9.12 -30.13 -4.98
N GLY A 66 10.14 -30.51 -4.19
CA GLY A 66 11.24 -29.66 -3.73
C GLY A 66 12.19 -29.20 -4.84
N GLY A 67 11.69 -28.88 -6.02
CA GLY A 67 12.33 -28.08 -7.03
C GLY A 67 12.06 -26.60 -6.70
N ALA A 68 13.02 -25.73 -6.89
CA ALA A 68 12.85 -24.28 -6.83
C ALA A 68 11.58 -23.94 -7.60
N VAL A 69 10.49 -23.59 -6.89
CA VAL A 69 9.26 -23.16 -7.53
C VAL A 69 9.57 -21.79 -8.11
N ASN A 70 10.01 -21.78 -9.37
CA ASN A 70 10.20 -20.56 -10.11
C ASN A 70 8.86 -19.80 -10.12
N ALA A 71 8.91 -18.55 -9.71
CA ALA A 71 7.72 -17.72 -9.72
C ALA A 71 7.11 -17.72 -11.13
N ASP A 72 5.84 -18.07 -11.21
CA ASP A 72 5.10 -18.25 -12.46
C ASP A 72 4.34 -16.98 -12.81
N VAL A 73 4.87 -16.27 -13.79
CA VAL A 73 4.28 -15.01 -14.31
C VAL A 73 2.93 -15.26 -14.98
N GLY A 74 2.77 -16.41 -15.69
CA GLY A 74 1.52 -16.77 -16.34
C GLY A 74 0.40 -17.00 -15.32
N ARG A 75 0.70 -17.68 -14.23
CA ARG A 75 -0.24 -17.87 -13.12
C ARG A 75 -0.64 -16.52 -12.49
N ALA A 76 0.33 -15.65 -12.24
CA ALA A 76 0.06 -14.33 -11.70
C ALA A 76 -0.86 -13.50 -12.62
N PHE A 77 -0.60 -13.55 -13.92
CA PHE A 77 -1.41 -12.85 -14.91
C PHE A 77 -2.83 -13.40 -14.99
N SER A 78 -2.97 -14.73 -15.06
CA SER A 78 -4.28 -15.41 -15.09
C SER A 78 -5.09 -15.11 -13.83
N TRP A 79 -4.46 -15.19 -12.64
CA TRP A 79 -5.11 -14.88 -11.37
C TRP A 79 -5.52 -13.40 -11.28
N ALA A 80 -4.64 -12.48 -11.68
CA ALA A 80 -4.96 -11.05 -11.70
C ALA A 80 -6.14 -10.74 -12.63
N ASN A 81 -6.18 -11.35 -13.82
CA ASN A 81 -7.28 -11.19 -14.77
C ASN A 81 -8.61 -11.72 -14.22
N GLN A 82 -8.61 -12.93 -13.65
CA GLN A 82 -9.82 -13.51 -13.06
C GLN A 82 -10.31 -12.72 -11.85
N THR A 83 -9.39 -12.29 -10.98
CA THR A 83 -9.68 -11.48 -9.79
C THR A 83 -10.22 -10.11 -10.18
N PHE A 84 -9.59 -9.48 -11.17
CA PHE A 84 -10.07 -8.20 -11.71
C PHE A 84 -11.48 -8.34 -12.28
N GLY A 85 -11.74 -9.38 -13.08
CA GLY A 85 -13.09 -9.62 -13.63
C GLY A 85 -14.16 -9.79 -12.55
N LYS A 86 -13.85 -10.50 -11.45
CA LYS A 86 -14.79 -10.70 -10.32
C LYS A 86 -15.04 -9.43 -9.50
N HIS A 87 -14.07 -8.55 -9.37
CA HIS A 87 -14.11 -7.39 -8.47
C HIS A 87 -13.88 -6.06 -9.19
N ALA A 88 -14.06 -6.01 -10.51
CA ALA A 88 -13.74 -4.86 -11.36
C ALA A 88 -14.38 -3.56 -10.84
N LEU A 89 -15.64 -3.60 -10.45
CA LEU A 89 -16.38 -2.40 -10.04
C LEU A 89 -15.77 -1.75 -8.79
N VAL A 90 -15.39 -2.54 -7.78
CA VAL A 90 -14.75 -2.02 -6.56
C VAL A 90 -13.33 -1.53 -6.86
N LEU A 91 -12.57 -2.30 -7.63
CA LEU A 91 -11.19 -1.97 -7.98
C LEU A 91 -11.09 -0.71 -8.84
N ILE A 92 -11.97 -0.58 -9.83
CA ILE A 92 -12.09 0.64 -10.65
C ILE A 92 -12.56 1.80 -9.78
N GLY A 93 -13.52 1.57 -8.87
CA GLY A 93 -14.00 2.57 -7.93
C GLY A 93 -12.88 3.11 -7.02
N LEU A 94 -11.98 2.26 -6.52
CA LEU A 94 -10.82 2.69 -5.74
C LEU A 94 -9.90 3.62 -6.54
N VAL A 95 -9.63 3.28 -7.81
CA VAL A 95 -8.80 4.13 -8.69
C VAL A 95 -9.55 5.40 -9.11
N ALA A 96 -10.88 5.32 -9.29
CA ALA A 96 -11.70 6.49 -9.59
C ALA A 96 -11.61 7.55 -8.47
N VAL A 97 -11.49 7.15 -7.20
CA VAL A 97 -11.23 8.08 -6.09
C VAL A 97 -9.90 8.80 -6.28
N VAL A 98 -8.83 8.07 -6.62
CA VAL A 98 -7.51 8.69 -6.91
C VAL A 98 -7.61 9.65 -8.09
N PHE A 99 -8.32 9.25 -9.14
CA PHE A 99 -8.53 10.09 -10.32
C PHE A 99 -9.34 11.35 -10.00
N ALA A 100 -10.38 11.22 -9.18
CA ALA A 100 -11.18 12.35 -8.71
C ALA A 100 -10.34 13.35 -7.89
N ILE A 101 -9.48 12.87 -6.99
CA ILE A 101 -8.55 13.73 -6.24
C ILE A 101 -7.64 14.53 -7.19
N ARG A 102 -7.07 13.87 -8.20
CA ARG A 102 -6.22 14.54 -9.21
C ARG A 102 -6.99 15.54 -10.05
N LEU A 103 -8.22 15.19 -10.46
CA LEU A 103 -9.10 16.08 -11.23
C LEU A 103 -9.46 17.33 -10.43
N VAL A 104 -9.88 17.16 -9.17
CA VAL A 104 -10.17 18.28 -8.26
C VAL A 104 -8.92 19.14 -8.08
N GLY A 105 -7.75 18.54 -7.86
CA GLY A 105 -6.48 19.27 -7.77
C GLY A 105 -6.17 20.09 -9.02
N SER A 106 -6.41 19.54 -10.20
CA SER A 106 -6.22 20.25 -11.47
C SER A 106 -7.20 21.41 -11.62
N LEU A 107 -8.47 21.21 -11.27
CA LEU A 107 -9.49 22.28 -11.33
C LEU A 107 -9.15 23.41 -10.34
N VAL A 108 -8.78 23.07 -9.10
CA VAL A 108 -8.36 24.04 -8.08
C VAL A 108 -7.13 24.82 -8.57
N ASN A 109 -6.14 24.13 -9.12
CA ASN A 109 -4.96 24.78 -9.68
C ASN A 109 -5.31 25.75 -10.79
N ASN A 110 -6.17 25.33 -11.74
CA ASN A 110 -6.61 26.20 -12.84
C ASN A 110 -7.35 27.44 -12.33
N VAL A 111 -8.23 27.30 -11.34
CA VAL A 111 -8.96 28.45 -10.77
C VAL A 111 -7.97 29.40 -10.08
N ILE A 112 -7.03 28.90 -9.29
CA ILE A 112 -6.04 29.72 -8.59
C ILE A 112 -5.12 30.42 -9.59
N VAL A 113 -4.59 29.67 -10.56
CA VAL A 113 -3.66 30.21 -11.56
C VAL A 113 -4.35 31.27 -12.41
N ASN A 114 -5.55 31.00 -12.93
CA ASN A 114 -6.29 31.99 -13.71
C ASN A 114 -6.69 33.23 -12.89
N GLY A 115 -6.96 33.07 -11.59
CA GLY A 115 -7.24 34.17 -10.71
C GLY A 115 -6.00 35.01 -10.33
N LEU A 116 -4.79 34.38 -10.34
CA LEU A 116 -3.53 35.07 -10.05
C LEU A 116 -2.90 35.74 -11.27
N ILE A 117 -3.06 35.11 -12.46
CA ILE A 117 -2.46 35.65 -13.69
C ILE A 117 -3.14 36.93 -14.12
N GLY A 118 -4.42 37.18 -13.70
CA GLY A 118 -5.18 38.33 -14.17
C GLY A 118 -4.79 38.72 -15.60
N ASP A 119 -5.60 39.30 -16.39
CA ASP A 119 -5.27 39.59 -17.78
C ASP A 119 -3.90 40.29 -17.91
N CYS A 120 -2.85 39.49 -18.29
CA CYS A 120 -1.54 40.05 -18.68
C CYS A 120 -1.63 40.82 -20.02
N ASP A 121 -2.71 41.57 -20.19
CA ASP A 121 -2.95 42.39 -21.41
C ASP A 121 -2.15 43.70 -21.41
N ASP A 122 -1.31 43.97 -20.43
CA ASP A 122 -0.40 45.12 -20.43
C ASP A 122 0.84 44.87 -21.32
N SER A 123 0.61 44.51 -22.58
CA SER A 123 1.61 44.66 -23.62
C SER A 123 1.66 46.13 -24.03
N LEU A 124 2.50 46.92 -23.38
CA LEU A 124 2.87 48.24 -23.83
C LEU A 124 3.66 48.12 -25.13
N VAL A 125 3.04 48.48 -26.25
CA VAL A 125 3.74 48.64 -27.53
C VAL A 125 4.38 50.02 -27.53
N VAL A 126 5.69 50.09 -27.27
CA VAL A 126 6.47 51.32 -27.39
C VAL A 126 7.30 51.24 -28.65
N ASN A 127 7.08 52.14 -29.60
CA ASN A 127 7.75 52.20 -30.90
C ASN A 127 7.68 50.90 -31.76
N GLY A 128 6.57 50.14 -31.66
CA GLY A 128 6.38 48.90 -32.41
C GLY A 128 7.05 47.67 -31.78
N GLU A 129 7.67 47.82 -30.63
CA GLU A 129 8.27 46.71 -29.86
C GLU A 129 7.37 46.36 -28.65
N ILE A 130 7.02 45.08 -28.50
CA ILE A 130 6.23 44.61 -27.36
C ILE A 130 7.16 44.52 -26.14
N ILE A 131 7.04 45.48 -25.23
CA ILE A 131 7.76 45.46 -23.96
C ILE A 131 6.86 44.75 -22.95
N THR A 132 7.19 43.49 -22.61
CA THR A 132 6.57 42.79 -21.49
C THR A 132 6.98 43.47 -20.19
N SER A 133 6.04 44.10 -19.50
CA SER A 133 6.30 44.76 -18.22
C SER A 133 6.71 43.74 -17.14
N GLY A 134 7.52 44.11 -16.16
CA GLY A 134 7.98 43.28 -15.07
C GLY A 134 6.87 42.66 -14.20
N SER A 135 5.63 43.07 -14.39
CA SER A 135 4.44 42.46 -13.74
C SER A 135 4.21 40.99 -14.17
N CYS A 136 4.54 40.63 -15.41
CA CYS A 136 4.42 39.24 -15.86
C CYS A 136 5.46 38.29 -15.24
N ALA A 137 6.65 38.80 -14.91
CA ALA A 137 7.66 37.96 -14.21
C ALA A 137 7.26 37.68 -12.77
N ALA A 138 6.66 38.64 -12.06
CA ALA A 138 6.13 38.45 -10.73
C ALA A 138 4.95 37.46 -10.73
N SER A 139 4.06 37.57 -11.73
CA SER A 139 2.94 36.63 -11.89
C SER A 139 3.42 35.20 -12.24
N PHE A 140 4.51 35.05 -12.99
CA PHE A 140 5.12 33.75 -13.27
C PHE A 140 5.59 33.05 -11.98
N ALA A 141 6.30 33.76 -11.10
CA ALA A 141 6.76 33.21 -9.82
C ALA A 141 5.57 32.82 -8.92
N GLN A 142 4.52 33.65 -8.86
CA GLN A 142 3.30 33.35 -8.11
C GLN A 142 2.58 32.14 -8.66
N THR A 143 2.49 32.01 -9.97
CA THR A 143 1.89 30.86 -10.66
C THR A 143 2.65 29.58 -10.37
N LEU A 144 4.00 29.62 -10.41
CA LEU A 144 4.83 28.45 -10.06
C LEU A 144 4.61 28.03 -8.60
N ILE A 145 4.62 28.97 -7.66
CA ILE A 145 4.43 28.68 -6.23
C ILE A 145 3.02 28.10 -6.00
N ALA A 146 1.98 28.69 -6.56
CA ALA A 146 0.61 28.19 -6.45
C ALA A 146 0.48 26.78 -7.03
N SER A 147 1.06 26.53 -8.20
CA SER A 147 1.05 25.21 -8.86
C SER A 147 1.85 24.17 -8.08
N LEU A 148 2.96 24.57 -7.45
CA LEU A 148 3.72 23.66 -6.58
C LEU A 148 2.93 23.30 -5.33
N ILE A 149 2.30 24.27 -4.66
CA ILE A 149 1.52 24.03 -3.45
C ILE A 149 0.32 23.11 -3.76
N THR A 150 -0.45 23.42 -4.78
CA THR A 150 -1.61 22.61 -5.19
C THR A 150 -1.17 21.23 -5.66
N GLY A 151 -0.13 21.16 -6.49
CA GLY A 151 0.42 19.90 -7.01
C GLY A 151 0.95 18.98 -5.90
N ILE A 152 1.67 19.53 -4.92
CA ILE A 152 2.15 18.75 -3.76
C ILE A 152 0.97 18.30 -2.92
N THR A 153 0.02 19.18 -2.59
CA THR A 153 -1.12 18.84 -1.72
C THR A 153 -1.97 17.72 -2.31
N PHE A 154 -2.46 17.92 -3.53
CA PHE A 154 -3.31 16.91 -4.19
C PHE A 154 -2.51 15.69 -4.67
N GLY A 155 -1.23 15.88 -4.99
CA GLY A 155 -0.31 14.79 -5.32
C GLY A 155 -0.09 13.85 -4.13
N VAL A 156 0.14 14.38 -2.93
CA VAL A 156 0.29 13.58 -1.70
C VAL A 156 -1.02 12.87 -1.35
N LEU A 157 -2.16 13.54 -1.45
CA LEU A 157 -3.47 12.93 -1.21
C LEU A 157 -3.74 11.77 -2.19
N ALA A 158 -3.49 11.97 -3.47
CA ALA A 158 -3.63 10.94 -4.50
C ALA A 158 -2.65 9.77 -4.28
N TRP A 159 -1.43 10.07 -3.85
CA TRP A 159 -0.43 9.04 -3.51
C TRP A 159 -0.87 8.19 -2.33
N ILE A 160 -1.35 8.82 -1.24
CA ILE A 160 -1.90 8.10 -0.07
C ILE A 160 -3.09 7.21 -0.49
N ALA A 161 -4.01 7.74 -1.30
CA ALA A 161 -5.13 6.94 -1.80
C ALA A 161 -4.67 5.76 -2.68
N THR A 162 -3.56 5.91 -3.43
CA THR A 162 -2.98 4.81 -4.22
C THR A 162 -2.46 3.68 -3.34
N ILE A 163 -2.00 3.97 -2.11
CA ILE A 163 -1.58 2.94 -1.14
C ILE A 163 -2.73 1.99 -0.81
N GLY A 164 -3.96 2.52 -0.72
CA GLY A 164 -5.17 1.71 -0.51
C GLY A 164 -5.38 0.67 -1.60
N ILE A 165 -5.04 0.98 -2.86
CA ILE A 165 -5.14 0.04 -3.98
C ILE A 165 -4.16 -1.13 -3.81
N TYR A 166 -2.91 -0.84 -3.42
CA TYR A 166 -1.92 -1.89 -3.12
C TYR A 166 -2.32 -2.74 -1.93
N ARG A 167 -2.93 -2.11 -0.90
CA ARG A 167 -3.47 -2.83 0.26
C ARG A 167 -4.62 -3.74 -0.14
N ALA A 168 -5.57 -3.27 -0.94
CA ALA A 168 -6.66 -4.08 -1.47
C ALA A 168 -6.14 -5.29 -2.26
N ALA A 169 -5.10 -5.08 -3.08
CA ALA A 169 -4.45 -6.16 -3.83
C ALA A 169 -3.78 -7.19 -2.91
N LEU A 170 -3.05 -6.75 -1.88
CA LEU A 170 -2.41 -7.63 -0.90
C LEU A 170 -3.45 -8.42 -0.09
N ARG A 171 -4.52 -7.78 0.39
CA ARG A 171 -5.62 -8.44 1.12
C ARG A 171 -6.33 -9.47 0.23
N ARG A 172 -6.48 -9.18 -1.07
CA ARG A 172 -7.07 -10.14 -2.00
C ARG A 172 -6.23 -11.40 -2.14
N THR A 173 -4.91 -11.32 -2.10
CA THR A 173 -4.05 -12.53 -2.09
C THR A 173 -4.27 -13.40 -0.84
N GLN A 174 -4.83 -12.84 0.23
CA GLN A 174 -5.20 -13.54 1.46
C GLN A 174 -6.67 -14.01 1.49
N GLY A 175 -7.39 -13.90 0.38
CA GLY A 175 -8.80 -14.30 0.26
C GLY A 175 -9.81 -13.25 0.72
N GLN A 176 -9.37 -12.07 1.14
CA GLN A 176 -10.28 -11.00 1.54
C GLN A 176 -10.85 -10.27 0.33
N THR A 177 -12.09 -9.77 0.44
CA THR A 177 -12.71 -8.99 -0.62
C THR A 177 -12.19 -7.54 -0.60
N PRO A 178 -11.79 -6.96 -1.74
CA PRO A 178 -11.42 -5.56 -1.83
C PRO A 178 -12.58 -4.66 -1.39
N SER A 179 -12.29 -3.61 -0.64
CA SER A 179 -13.32 -2.68 -0.16
C SER A 179 -12.80 -1.23 -0.12
N PHE A 180 -13.70 -0.26 -0.08
CA PHE A 180 -13.33 1.15 0.05
C PHE A 180 -12.68 1.47 1.41
N SER A 181 -12.88 0.65 2.43
CA SER A 181 -12.18 0.80 3.71
C SER A 181 -10.66 0.63 3.59
N ASP A 182 -10.18 -0.03 2.53
CA ASP A 182 -8.76 -0.19 2.26
C ASP A 182 -8.03 1.16 2.00
N LEU A 183 -8.78 2.19 1.56
CA LEU A 183 -8.25 3.55 1.39
C LEU A 183 -7.97 4.26 2.72
N THR A 184 -8.74 3.93 3.77
CA THR A 184 -8.72 4.62 5.06
C THR A 184 -7.99 3.86 6.16
N THR A 185 -7.69 2.58 5.95
CA THR A 185 -6.97 1.76 6.93
C THR A 185 -5.54 2.28 7.10
N GLY A 186 -5.14 2.50 8.36
CA GLY A 186 -3.83 3.07 8.71
C GLY A 186 -2.71 2.05 8.94
N ASP A 187 -3.00 0.74 8.87
CA ASP A 187 -2.03 -0.31 9.21
C ASP A 187 -0.75 -0.18 8.38
N ASN A 188 0.38 -0.11 9.07
CA ASN A 188 1.72 0.02 8.49
C ASN A 188 1.93 1.24 7.56
N LEU A 189 0.97 2.17 7.48
CA LEU A 189 1.01 3.32 6.57
C LEU A 189 2.28 4.17 6.80
N GLY A 190 2.63 4.45 8.06
CA GLY A 190 3.82 5.23 8.39
C GLY A 190 5.11 4.55 7.92
N LYS A 191 5.23 3.23 8.09
CA LYS A 191 6.38 2.46 7.62
C LYS A 191 6.46 2.44 6.10
N TYR A 192 5.32 2.25 5.43
CA TYR A 192 5.25 2.34 3.97
C TYR A 192 5.73 3.70 3.47
N ILE A 193 5.23 4.79 4.05
CA ILE A 193 5.60 6.16 3.64
C ILE A 193 7.11 6.37 3.77
N VAL A 194 7.69 6.01 4.91
CA VAL A 194 9.14 6.16 5.13
C VAL A 194 9.94 5.32 4.12
N VAL A 195 9.58 4.05 3.93
CA VAL A 195 10.27 3.17 2.97
C VAL A 195 10.12 3.70 1.54
N ALA A 196 8.93 4.15 1.15
CA ALA A 196 8.68 4.69 -0.19
C ALA A 196 9.45 5.99 -0.46
N ILE A 197 9.57 6.88 0.55
CA ILE A 197 10.38 8.10 0.44
C ILE A 197 11.86 7.73 0.27
N VAL A 198 12.39 6.85 1.12
CA VAL A 198 13.81 6.42 1.02
C VAL A 198 14.07 5.74 -0.32
N TYR A 199 13.18 4.86 -0.76
CA TYR A 199 13.28 4.21 -2.07
C TYR A 199 13.27 5.23 -3.21
N GLY A 200 12.36 6.20 -3.17
CA GLY A 200 12.30 7.29 -4.16
C GLY A 200 13.56 8.16 -4.17
N LEU A 201 14.12 8.48 -2.99
CA LEU A 201 15.37 9.22 -2.88
C LEU A 201 16.55 8.44 -3.46
N LEU A 202 16.64 7.13 -3.17
CA LEU A 202 17.70 6.28 -3.73
C LEU A 202 17.63 6.23 -5.26
N ILE A 203 16.42 6.11 -5.83
CA ILE A 203 16.23 6.19 -7.28
C ILE A 203 16.64 7.56 -7.80
N GLY A 204 16.17 8.64 -7.18
CA GLY A 204 16.46 10.01 -7.59
C GLY A 204 17.95 10.31 -7.59
N VAL A 205 18.65 9.99 -6.51
CA VAL A 205 20.11 10.12 -6.42
C VAL A 205 20.81 9.27 -7.49
N GLY A 206 20.37 8.02 -7.67
CA GLY A 206 20.92 7.13 -8.69
C GLY A 206 20.76 7.68 -10.12
N LEU A 207 19.61 8.28 -10.43
CA LEU A 207 19.34 8.88 -11.74
C LEU A 207 20.16 10.15 -11.99
N VAL A 208 20.36 10.98 -10.94
CA VAL A 208 21.16 12.22 -11.04
C VAL A 208 22.65 11.91 -11.19
N LEU A 209 23.17 10.94 -10.45
CA LEU A 209 24.58 10.54 -10.54
C LEU A 209 24.91 9.89 -11.89
N CYS A 210 24.05 8.98 -12.34
CA CYS A 210 24.15 8.31 -13.62
C CYS A 210 22.82 7.57 -13.85
N PHE A 211 22.25 7.70 -15.04
CA PHE A 211 20.94 7.11 -15.36
C PHE A 211 20.83 5.61 -15.01
N LEU A 212 21.90 4.85 -15.30
CA LEU A 212 21.92 3.39 -15.12
C LEU A 212 21.82 2.93 -13.65
N PRO A 213 22.57 3.48 -12.66
CA PRO A 213 22.39 3.12 -11.26
C PRO A 213 20.98 3.35 -10.74
N GLY A 214 20.30 4.43 -11.16
CA GLY A 214 18.91 4.70 -10.77
C GLY A 214 17.95 3.61 -11.22
N ILE A 215 18.10 3.11 -12.45
CA ILE A 215 17.30 1.99 -12.98
C ILE A 215 17.58 0.70 -12.21
N ILE A 216 18.84 0.40 -11.88
CA ILE A 216 19.22 -0.79 -11.11
C ILE A 216 18.58 -0.73 -9.71
N VAL A 217 18.67 0.41 -9.04
CA VAL A 217 18.02 0.64 -7.74
C VAL A 217 16.51 0.46 -7.84
N ALA A 218 15.88 1.07 -8.85
CA ALA A 218 14.44 0.93 -9.07
C ALA A 218 14.03 -0.53 -9.25
N PHE A 219 14.80 -1.32 -9.98
CA PHE A 219 14.54 -2.74 -10.21
C PHE A 219 14.77 -3.60 -8.95
N LEU A 220 15.89 -3.42 -8.25
CA LEU A 220 16.25 -4.28 -7.11
C LEU A 220 15.36 -4.05 -5.89
N PHE A 221 14.89 -2.83 -5.68
CA PHE A 221 14.12 -2.46 -4.50
C PHE A 221 12.63 -2.23 -4.77
N GLN A 222 12.12 -2.64 -5.93
CA GLN A 222 10.73 -2.44 -6.36
C GLN A 222 9.68 -3.03 -5.40
N LEU A 223 10.03 -4.07 -4.64
CA LEU A 223 9.14 -4.72 -3.67
C LEU A 223 9.26 -4.16 -2.25
N ALA A 224 10.23 -3.28 -1.96
CA ALA A 224 10.42 -2.75 -0.61
C ALA A 224 9.17 -2.07 -0.04
N PRO A 225 8.40 -1.25 -0.79
CA PRO A 225 7.14 -0.70 -0.29
C PRO A 225 6.11 -1.78 0.07
N PHE A 226 6.06 -2.89 -0.68
CA PHE A 226 5.15 -4.01 -0.38
C PHE A 226 5.52 -4.70 0.93
N TYR A 227 6.81 -4.92 1.21
CA TYR A 227 7.27 -5.46 2.50
C TYR A 227 6.92 -4.55 3.67
N ALA A 228 7.04 -3.24 3.48
CA ALA A 228 6.66 -2.28 4.51
C ALA A 228 5.14 -2.27 4.76
N LEU A 229 4.33 -2.32 3.69
CA LEU A 229 2.88 -2.28 3.77
C LEU A 229 2.28 -3.56 4.36
N ASP A 230 2.75 -4.72 3.89
CA ASP A 230 2.22 -6.04 4.25
C ASP A 230 2.73 -6.51 5.61
N LYS A 231 4.06 -6.46 5.81
CA LYS A 231 4.72 -7.03 7.00
C LYS A 231 5.13 -5.98 8.02
N GLY A 232 4.88 -4.70 7.75
CA GLY A 232 5.27 -3.62 8.65
C GLY A 232 6.78 -3.52 8.87
N GLN A 233 7.59 -3.88 7.88
CA GLN A 233 9.05 -3.87 7.99
C GLN A 233 9.61 -2.45 7.97
N GLY A 234 10.73 -2.25 8.67
CA GLY A 234 11.51 -1.03 8.61
C GLY A 234 12.31 -0.91 7.31
N VAL A 235 12.93 0.25 7.07
CA VAL A 235 13.65 0.56 5.81
C VAL A 235 14.71 -0.50 5.46
N GLY A 236 15.59 -0.82 6.40
CA GLY A 236 16.69 -1.78 6.16
C GLY A 236 16.19 -3.19 5.83
N GLU A 237 15.18 -3.66 6.57
CA GLU A 237 14.57 -4.98 6.36
C GLU A 237 13.83 -5.05 5.03
N ALA A 238 13.01 -4.04 4.74
CA ALA A 238 12.22 -3.97 3.52
C ALA A 238 13.10 -3.92 2.26
N LEU A 239 14.15 -3.09 2.26
CA LEU A 239 15.12 -3.03 1.18
C LEU A 239 15.91 -4.34 1.06
N GLY A 240 16.40 -4.89 2.19
CA GLY A 240 17.14 -6.15 2.19
C GLY A 240 16.31 -7.33 1.66
N ASN A 241 15.04 -7.42 2.06
CA ASN A 241 14.15 -8.48 1.60
C ASN A 241 13.74 -8.28 0.13
N SER A 242 13.52 -7.04 -0.31
CA SER A 242 13.28 -6.74 -1.73
C SER A 242 14.48 -7.15 -2.59
N TYR A 243 15.69 -6.80 -2.18
CA TYR A 243 16.91 -7.19 -2.87
C TYR A 243 17.03 -8.72 -3.01
N ARG A 244 16.86 -9.45 -1.90
CA ARG A 244 16.94 -10.93 -1.89
C ARG A 244 15.86 -11.55 -2.77
N ALA A 245 14.61 -11.10 -2.65
CA ALA A 245 13.49 -11.62 -3.45
C ALA A 245 13.70 -11.38 -4.94
N THR A 246 14.14 -10.18 -5.31
CA THR A 246 14.38 -9.82 -6.72
C THR A 246 15.58 -10.57 -7.30
N THR A 247 16.70 -10.66 -6.57
CA THR A 247 17.91 -11.35 -7.04
C THR A 247 17.75 -12.86 -7.11
N ALA A 248 16.95 -13.46 -6.20
CA ALA A 248 16.62 -14.88 -6.26
C ALA A 248 15.68 -15.21 -7.43
N ASN A 249 14.97 -14.24 -8.01
CA ASN A 249 13.96 -14.43 -9.05
C ASN A 249 14.14 -13.42 -10.20
N ILE A 250 15.37 -13.20 -10.70
CA ILE A 250 15.68 -12.13 -11.67
C ILE A 250 14.78 -12.19 -12.91
N GLY A 251 14.60 -13.35 -13.54
CA GLY A 251 13.77 -13.50 -14.73
C GLY A 251 12.30 -13.12 -14.50
N PRO A 252 11.60 -13.76 -13.54
CA PRO A 252 10.24 -13.36 -13.16
C PRO A 252 10.11 -11.90 -12.68
N ALA A 253 11.11 -11.37 -11.97
CA ALA A 253 11.12 -9.98 -11.53
C ALA A 253 11.24 -9.00 -12.70
N LEU A 254 12.06 -9.31 -13.70
CA LEU A 254 12.16 -8.54 -14.96
C LEU A 254 10.82 -8.50 -15.70
N LEU A 255 10.17 -9.65 -15.84
CA LEU A 255 8.85 -9.73 -16.48
C LEU A 255 7.80 -8.95 -15.66
N MET A 256 7.84 -9.02 -14.33
CA MET A 256 6.97 -8.22 -13.47
C MET A 256 7.20 -6.72 -13.71
N THR A 257 8.45 -6.27 -13.77
CA THR A 257 8.79 -4.88 -14.07
C THR A 257 8.27 -4.46 -15.42
N LEU A 258 8.44 -5.32 -16.44
CA LEU A 258 7.94 -5.06 -17.80
C LEU A 258 6.42 -4.90 -17.83
N VAL A 259 5.68 -5.79 -17.16
CA VAL A 259 4.21 -5.69 -17.07
C VAL A 259 3.80 -4.39 -16.39
N ASN A 260 4.48 -3.97 -15.32
CA ASN A 260 4.19 -2.71 -14.65
C ASN A 260 4.50 -1.48 -15.54
N ILE A 261 5.60 -1.52 -16.31
CA ILE A 261 5.93 -0.46 -17.29
C ILE A 261 4.85 -0.41 -18.38
N LEU A 262 4.47 -1.55 -18.94
CA LEU A 262 3.41 -1.61 -19.96
C LEU A 262 2.08 -1.12 -19.41
N ALA A 263 1.72 -1.50 -18.19
CA ALA A 263 0.51 -1.00 -17.52
C ALA A 263 0.55 0.52 -17.31
N ALA A 264 1.71 1.09 -16.97
CA ALA A 264 1.89 2.52 -16.84
C ALA A 264 1.76 3.25 -18.20
N ILE A 265 2.37 2.70 -19.26
CA ILE A 265 2.26 3.24 -20.63
C ILE A 265 0.81 3.19 -21.10
N VAL A 266 0.16 2.02 -21.00
CA VAL A 266 -1.25 1.86 -21.39
C VAL A 266 -2.13 2.78 -20.56
N GLY A 267 -1.91 2.84 -19.25
CA GLY A 267 -2.65 3.71 -18.34
C GLY A 267 -2.55 5.19 -18.69
N SER A 268 -1.41 5.64 -19.22
CA SER A 268 -1.20 7.05 -19.60
C SER A 268 -1.90 7.44 -20.90
N LEU A 269 -2.33 6.48 -21.71
CA LEU A 269 -3.07 6.75 -22.95
C LEU A 269 -4.45 7.35 -22.64
N PHE A 270 -4.99 8.08 -23.60
CA PHE A 270 -6.31 8.74 -23.51
C PHE A 270 -6.46 9.59 -22.23
N TRP A 271 -5.47 10.47 -21.99
CA TRP A 271 -5.43 11.36 -20.80
C TRP A 271 -5.47 10.61 -19.45
N GLY A 272 -4.95 9.39 -19.42
CA GLY A 272 -4.86 8.60 -18.21
C GLY A 272 -6.13 7.83 -17.84
N ILE A 273 -7.19 7.86 -18.64
CA ILE A 273 -8.43 7.12 -18.34
C ILE A 273 -8.19 5.62 -18.22
N LEU A 274 -7.31 5.06 -19.04
CA LEU A 274 -6.98 3.64 -18.98
C LEU A 274 -6.27 3.23 -17.69
N THR A 275 -5.78 4.18 -16.89
CA THR A 275 -5.25 3.91 -15.53
C THR A 275 -6.33 3.30 -14.62
N LEU A 276 -7.61 3.59 -14.84
CA LEU A 276 -8.72 2.98 -14.10
C LEU A 276 -8.73 1.45 -14.17
N VAL A 277 -8.20 0.90 -15.25
CA VAL A 277 -8.08 -0.56 -15.46
C VAL A 277 -6.65 -1.04 -15.25
N ALA A 278 -5.68 -0.33 -15.80
CA ALA A 278 -4.28 -0.76 -15.80
C ALA A 278 -3.67 -0.77 -14.39
N LEU A 279 -3.97 0.22 -13.55
CA LEU A 279 -3.40 0.32 -12.21
C LEU A 279 -3.87 -0.80 -11.27
N PRO A 280 -5.17 -1.09 -11.11
CA PRO A 280 -5.60 -2.16 -10.23
C PRO A 280 -5.16 -3.54 -10.74
N PHE A 281 -5.14 -3.74 -12.06
CA PHE A 281 -4.60 -4.96 -12.64
C PHE A 281 -3.11 -5.15 -12.30
N ALA A 282 -2.29 -4.12 -12.50
CA ALA A 282 -0.87 -4.14 -12.17
C ALA A 282 -0.62 -4.35 -10.66
N ALA A 283 -1.46 -3.75 -9.81
CA ALA A 283 -1.37 -3.94 -8.36
C ALA A 283 -1.68 -5.39 -7.95
N LEU A 284 -2.74 -6.00 -8.49
CA LEU A 284 -3.08 -7.42 -8.27
C LEU A 284 -1.97 -8.34 -8.76
N PHE A 285 -1.48 -8.10 -9.97
CA PHE A 285 -0.39 -8.88 -10.55
C PHE A 285 0.87 -8.81 -9.70
N THR A 286 1.27 -7.60 -9.29
CA THR A 286 2.46 -7.40 -8.45
C THR A 286 2.29 -8.02 -7.06
N ALA A 287 1.11 -7.90 -6.44
CA ALA A 287 0.83 -8.54 -5.15
C ALA A 287 0.92 -10.06 -5.23
N HIS A 288 0.42 -10.67 -6.31
CA HIS A 288 0.54 -12.10 -6.53
C HIS A 288 2.01 -12.53 -6.73
N MET A 289 2.78 -11.79 -7.55
CA MET A 289 4.21 -12.06 -7.74
C MET A 289 5.00 -11.91 -6.42
N TYR A 290 4.69 -10.88 -5.63
CA TYR A 290 5.26 -10.66 -4.31
C TYR A 290 5.06 -11.89 -3.39
N ARG A 291 3.85 -12.45 -3.33
CA ARG A 291 3.56 -13.67 -2.58
C ARG A 291 4.35 -14.88 -3.10
N GLN A 292 4.42 -15.06 -4.42
CA GLN A 292 5.21 -16.15 -5.01
C GLN A 292 6.70 -16.04 -4.65
N PHE A 293 7.29 -14.84 -4.71
CA PHE A 293 8.69 -14.62 -4.35
C PHE A 293 8.96 -14.94 -2.88
N ASN A 294 7.97 -14.75 -2.01
CA ASN A 294 8.05 -15.11 -0.59
C ASN A 294 7.60 -16.55 -0.30
N ARG A 295 7.19 -17.32 -1.31
CA ARG A 295 6.65 -18.69 -1.18
C ARG A 295 5.45 -18.75 -0.24
N GLU A 296 4.62 -17.72 -0.26
CA GLU A 296 3.42 -17.62 0.55
C GLU A 296 2.22 -18.17 -0.20
N GLU A 297 1.26 -18.72 0.54
CA GLU A 297 0.01 -19.20 -0.03
C GLU A 297 -0.82 -18.03 -0.58
N ILE A 298 -1.49 -18.29 -1.70
CA ILE A 298 -2.33 -17.31 -2.38
C ILE A 298 -3.72 -17.88 -2.50
N ALA A 299 -4.69 -17.15 -2.01
CA ALA A 299 -6.10 -17.52 -2.11
C ALA A 299 -6.58 -17.54 -3.57
N ALA A 300 -7.42 -18.50 -3.89
CA ALA A 300 -7.98 -18.71 -5.23
C ALA A 300 -9.00 -17.62 -5.63
#